data_036df3610a3d89bac98d194c8c735691
#
_entry.id   036df3610a3d89bac98d194c8c735691
#
_cell.length_a   1.000
_cell.length_b   1.000
_cell.length_c   1.000
_cell.angle_alpha   90.00
_cell.angle_beta   90.00
_cell.angle_gamma   90.00
#
_symmetry.space_group_name_H-M   'P 1'
#
loop_
_entity.id
_entity.type
_entity.pdbx_description
1 polymer ?
#
loop_
_entity_poly.entity_id
_entity_poly.type
_entity_poly.pdbx_seq_one_letter_code
_entity_poly.pdbx_strand_id
1 'polypeptide(L)'
;MAHTVTLLTDHLGSDKPRVMGHEYVVDAVLDITSYTANGETIEASSLGLSSVSCVVVSGISTDTIAGGYSVSVISAETGAGAATGGKYLSSSQFQINVPAASNTDNIGEIRVRVWGLI
;
A
#
# COMPACT_ATOMS: atom_id res chain seq x y z
N MET A 1 10.23 0.72 -9.68
CA MET A 1 9.48 -0.10 -10.59
C MET A 1 9.39 -1.54 -10.17
N ALA A 2 10.26 -2.00 -9.32
CA ALA A 2 10.21 -3.37 -8.83
C ALA A 2 9.96 -3.38 -7.33
N HIS A 3 8.97 -4.13 -6.93
CA HIS A 3 8.67 -4.40 -5.52
C HIS A 3 8.18 -5.83 -5.38
N THR A 4 8.32 -6.36 -4.18
CA THR A 4 7.81 -7.67 -3.81
C THR A 4 6.83 -7.50 -2.67
N VAL A 5 5.68 -8.17 -2.77
CA VAL A 5 4.68 -8.18 -1.71
C VAL A 5 4.72 -9.54 -1.03
N THR A 6 4.97 -9.55 0.28
CA THR A 6 4.94 -10.77 1.09
C THR A 6 3.83 -10.64 2.11
N LEU A 7 2.82 -11.51 2.00
CA LEU A 7 1.72 -11.54 2.95
C LEU A 7 2.19 -12.16 4.26
N LEU A 8 1.83 -11.52 5.38
CA LEU A 8 2.16 -12.03 6.70
C LEU A 8 1.08 -13.00 7.16
N THR A 9 1.51 -14.08 7.79
CA THR A 9 0.58 -15.05 8.34
C THR A 9 0.08 -14.61 9.71
N ASP A 10 -1.16 -14.99 10.02
CA ASP A 10 -1.70 -14.80 11.36
C ASP A 10 -1.18 -15.89 12.31
N HIS A 11 -1.65 -15.89 13.55
CA HIS A 11 -1.22 -16.85 14.57
C HIS A 11 -1.63 -18.30 14.24
N LEU A 12 -2.51 -18.50 13.28
CA LEU A 12 -2.92 -19.84 12.82
C LEU A 12 -2.21 -20.23 11.52
N GLY A 13 -1.31 -19.40 11.01
CA GLY A 13 -0.55 -19.68 9.80
C GLY A 13 -1.25 -19.31 8.51
N SER A 14 -2.34 -18.58 8.55
CA SER A 14 -3.06 -18.12 7.35
C SER A 14 -2.59 -16.74 6.93
N ASP A 15 -2.37 -16.57 5.63
CA ASP A 15 -2.04 -15.28 5.02
C ASP A 15 -3.23 -14.66 4.28
N LYS A 16 -4.40 -15.27 4.39
CA LYS A 16 -5.60 -14.78 3.71
C LYS A 16 -6.18 -13.58 4.42
N PRO A 17 -6.90 -12.70 3.69
CA PRO A 17 -7.58 -11.57 4.30
C PRO A 17 -8.55 -12.01 5.39
N ARG A 18 -8.59 -11.25 6.47
CA ARG A 18 -9.47 -11.51 7.62
C ARG A 18 -10.53 -10.43 7.70
N VAL A 19 -11.71 -10.81 8.16
CA VAL A 19 -12.79 -9.85 8.38
C VAL A 19 -12.48 -9.00 9.60
N MET A 20 -12.61 -7.69 9.46
CA MET A 20 -12.49 -6.74 10.55
C MET A 20 -13.54 -5.64 10.37
N GLY A 21 -14.66 -5.74 11.10
CA GLY A 21 -15.77 -4.82 10.94
C GLY A 21 -16.48 -5.03 9.61
N HIS A 22 -16.50 -4.00 8.79
CA HIS A 22 -17.16 -4.03 7.48
C HIS A 22 -16.22 -4.44 6.35
N GLU A 23 -14.94 -4.61 6.64
CA GLU A 23 -13.93 -4.83 5.63
C GLU A 23 -13.04 -6.00 5.99
N TYR A 24 -12.22 -6.39 5.05
CA TYR A 24 -11.16 -7.36 5.27
C TYR A 24 -9.86 -6.64 5.57
N VAL A 25 -8.98 -7.26 6.35
CA VAL A 25 -7.67 -6.72 6.67
C VAL A 25 -6.58 -7.71 6.30
N VAL A 26 -5.49 -7.17 5.78
CA VAL A 26 -4.30 -7.94 5.40
C VAL A 26 -3.06 -7.23 5.93
N ASP A 27 -2.13 -7.98 6.48
CA ASP A 27 -0.81 -7.48 6.83
C ASP A 27 0.19 -7.97 5.78
N ALA A 28 1.07 -7.10 5.35
CA ALA A 28 2.06 -7.42 4.34
C ALA A 28 3.36 -6.66 4.56
N VAL A 29 4.44 -7.21 4.02
CA VAL A 29 5.72 -6.51 3.89
C VAL A 29 5.92 -6.19 2.42
N LEU A 30 6.18 -4.94 2.11
CA LEU A 30 6.51 -4.46 0.78
C LEU A 30 8.01 -4.23 0.73
N ASP A 31 8.70 -4.97 -0.12
CA ASP A 31 10.13 -4.78 -0.34
C ASP A 31 10.28 -4.05 -1.67
N ILE A 32 10.55 -2.76 -1.60
CA ILE A 32 10.69 -1.92 -2.78
C ILE A 32 12.16 -1.81 -3.11
N THR A 33 12.61 -2.63 -4.03
CA THR A 33 14.02 -2.69 -4.43
C THR A 33 14.37 -1.70 -5.52
N SER A 34 13.38 -1.23 -6.28
CA SER A 34 13.58 -0.25 -7.33
C SER A 34 12.38 0.69 -7.37
N TYR A 35 12.53 1.84 -6.71
CA TYR A 35 11.46 2.80 -6.52
C TYR A 35 11.05 3.48 -7.84
N THR A 36 9.76 3.70 -8.01
CA THR A 36 9.25 4.54 -9.10
C THR A 36 9.11 5.96 -8.59
N ALA A 37 9.82 6.90 -9.19
CA ALA A 37 9.73 8.30 -8.83
C ALA A 37 8.28 8.79 -8.89
N ASN A 38 7.89 9.62 -7.93
CA ASN A 38 6.54 10.14 -7.71
C ASN A 38 5.56 9.11 -7.11
N GLY A 39 6.04 7.94 -6.77
CA GLY A 39 5.27 6.97 -6.01
C GLY A 39 5.32 5.56 -6.57
N GLU A 40 5.46 4.60 -5.68
CA GLU A 40 5.41 3.18 -6.02
C GLU A 40 3.96 2.71 -5.86
N THR A 41 3.37 2.19 -6.93
CA THR A 41 1.98 1.75 -6.94
C THR A 41 1.89 0.27 -6.57
N ILE A 42 1.03 -0.03 -5.60
CA ILE A 42 0.80 -1.39 -5.11
C ILE A 42 -0.63 -1.79 -5.48
N GLU A 43 -0.77 -2.94 -6.14
CA GLU A 43 -2.07 -3.44 -6.55
C GLU A 43 -2.77 -4.19 -5.43
N ALA A 44 -4.08 -3.96 -5.27
CA ALA A 44 -4.88 -4.69 -4.30
C ALA A 44 -4.85 -6.20 -4.56
N SER A 45 -4.79 -6.60 -5.81
CA SER A 45 -4.76 -8.03 -6.19
C SER A 45 -3.55 -8.76 -5.61
N SER A 46 -2.43 -8.09 -5.42
CA SER A 46 -1.25 -8.70 -4.82
C SER A 46 -1.42 -8.97 -3.33
N LEU A 47 -2.44 -8.39 -2.71
CA LEU A 47 -2.81 -8.57 -1.31
C LEU A 47 -4.00 -9.51 -1.12
N GLY A 48 -4.53 -10.06 -2.20
CA GLY A 48 -5.75 -10.88 -2.14
C GLY A 48 -7.04 -10.08 -2.01
N LEU A 49 -6.98 -8.78 -2.29
CA LEU A 49 -8.12 -7.88 -2.21
C LEU A 49 -8.53 -7.42 -3.61
N SER A 50 -9.80 -7.05 -3.77
CA SER A 50 -10.27 -6.42 -5.00
C SER A 50 -10.20 -4.91 -4.91
N SER A 51 -10.29 -4.36 -3.70
CA SER A 51 -10.18 -2.91 -3.49
C SER A 51 -9.49 -2.62 -2.17
N VAL A 52 -8.94 -1.43 -2.06
CA VAL A 52 -8.24 -0.93 -0.89
C VAL A 52 -8.94 0.35 -0.44
N SER A 53 -9.23 0.46 0.85
CA SER A 53 -9.87 1.66 1.41
C SER A 53 -8.97 2.39 2.40
N CYS A 54 -8.06 1.68 3.05
CA CYS A 54 -7.19 2.28 4.06
C CYS A 54 -5.87 1.52 4.12
N VAL A 55 -4.78 2.25 4.26
CA VAL A 55 -3.44 1.67 4.40
C VAL A 55 -2.73 2.37 5.55
N VAL A 56 -2.17 1.58 6.45
CA VAL A 56 -1.36 2.09 7.56
C VAL A 56 0.02 1.46 7.48
N VAL A 57 1.04 2.28 7.52
CA VAL A 57 2.42 1.80 7.62
C VAL A 57 2.70 1.51 9.08
N SER A 58 3.01 0.27 9.39
CA SER A 58 3.25 -0.17 10.76
C SER A 58 4.74 -0.38 11.07
N GLY A 59 5.60 -0.29 10.07
CA GLY A 59 7.05 -0.39 10.30
C GLY A 59 7.83 -0.10 9.03
N ILE A 60 9.06 0.35 9.21
CA ILE A 60 10.01 0.61 8.13
C ILE A 60 11.37 0.07 8.55
N SER A 61 12.13 -0.46 7.61
CA SER A 61 13.39 -1.14 7.92
C SER A 61 14.63 -0.36 7.52
N THR A 62 14.49 0.80 6.90
CA THR A 62 15.65 1.45 6.27
C THR A 62 15.68 2.94 6.49
N ASP A 63 16.91 3.48 6.45
CA ASP A 63 17.13 4.92 6.54
C ASP A 63 16.73 5.68 5.28
N THR A 64 16.53 4.99 4.17
CA THR A 64 16.21 5.65 2.89
C THR A 64 14.94 6.48 2.97
N ILE A 65 13.98 6.07 3.80
CA ILE A 65 12.75 6.82 4.00
C ILE A 65 12.80 7.75 5.21
N ALA A 66 13.98 8.03 5.76
CA ALA A 66 14.13 8.96 6.88
C ALA A 66 13.68 10.37 6.53
N GLY A 67 13.68 10.75 5.25
CA GLY A 67 13.16 12.03 4.78
C GLY A 67 11.64 12.13 4.73
N GLY A 68 10.94 11.08 5.10
CA GLY A 68 9.49 11.03 5.14
C GLY A 68 8.89 10.22 4.01
N TYR A 69 7.64 9.84 4.22
CA TYR A 69 6.85 9.12 3.23
C TYR A 69 5.39 9.53 3.34
N SER A 70 4.62 9.24 2.30
CA SER A 70 3.17 9.37 2.36
C SER A 70 2.53 8.16 1.68
N VAL A 71 1.31 7.84 2.11
CA VAL A 71 0.53 6.75 1.54
C VAL A 71 -0.80 7.33 1.08
N SER A 72 -1.20 7.00 -0.13
CA SER A 72 -2.49 7.44 -0.65
C SER A 72 -3.19 6.29 -1.36
N VAL A 73 -4.50 6.20 -1.13
CA VAL A 73 -5.36 5.33 -1.93
C VAL A 73 -5.67 6.08 -3.21
N ILE A 74 -5.30 5.49 -4.34
CA ILE A 74 -5.48 6.14 -5.63
C ILE A 74 -6.94 6.02 -6.03
N SER A 75 -7.65 7.14 -6.08
CA SER A 75 -9.05 7.14 -6.50
C SER A 75 -9.18 6.62 -7.93
N ALA A 76 -10.19 5.80 -8.17
CA ALA A 76 -10.53 5.38 -9.52
C ALA A 76 -11.15 6.52 -10.33
N GLU A 77 -11.62 7.57 -9.68
CA GLU A 77 -12.16 8.73 -10.35
C GLU A 77 -11.07 9.57 -10.98
N THR A 78 -11.38 10.18 -12.11
CA THR A 78 -10.47 11.06 -12.84
C THR A 78 -11.14 12.40 -13.10
N GLY A 79 -10.34 13.42 -13.39
CA GLY A 79 -10.83 14.74 -13.68
C GLY A 79 -11.26 15.52 -12.45
N ALA A 80 -12.18 16.45 -12.62
CA ALA A 80 -12.60 17.35 -11.53
C ALA A 80 -13.27 16.62 -10.38
N GLY A 81 -13.94 15.50 -10.63
CA GLY A 81 -14.62 14.72 -9.59
C GLY A 81 -13.66 14.04 -8.64
N ALA A 82 -12.47 13.71 -9.08
CA ALA A 82 -11.49 13.00 -8.26
C ALA A 82 -11.09 13.81 -7.02
N ALA A 83 -11.03 15.13 -7.13
CA ALA A 83 -10.63 15.99 -6.02
C ALA A 83 -11.72 16.09 -4.94
N THR A 84 -12.97 15.83 -5.28
CA THR A 84 -14.10 15.98 -4.37
C THR A 84 -14.64 14.65 -3.86
N GLY A 85 -14.14 13.54 -4.39
CA GLY A 85 -14.59 12.19 -4.03
C GLY A 85 -14.02 11.65 -2.72
N GLY A 86 -13.33 12.47 -1.95
CA GLY A 86 -12.49 12.03 -0.85
C GLY A 86 -13.16 11.19 0.24
N LYS A 87 -14.44 11.37 0.48
CA LYS A 87 -15.11 10.63 1.55
C LYS A 87 -15.40 9.16 1.24
N TYR A 88 -15.22 8.75 0.00
CA TYR A 88 -15.43 7.37 -0.43
C TYR A 88 -14.22 6.83 -1.16
N LEU A 89 -13.04 7.19 -0.69
CA LEU A 89 -11.81 6.71 -1.32
C LEU A 89 -11.72 5.21 -1.20
N SER A 90 -11.76 4.56 -2.34
CA SER A 90 -11.39 3.17 -2.48
C SER A 90 -10.89 2.97 -3.89
N SER A 91 -9.96 2.05 -4.08
CA SER A 91 -9.37 1.82 -5.38
C SER A 91 -8.76 0.42 -5.44
N SER A 92 -8.48 -0.03 -6.65
CA SER A 92 -7.71 -1.25 -6.85
C SER A 92 -6.21 -1.05 -6.54
N GLN A 93 -5.78 0.15 -6.16
CA GLN A 93 -4.37 0.47 -5.97
C GLN A 93 -4.18 1.44 -4.81
N PHE A 94 -3.02 1.37 -4.18
CA PHE A 94 -2.54 2.45 -3.34
C PHE A 94 -1.09 2.77 -3.71
N GLN A 95 -0.59 3.89 -3.24
CA GLN A 95 0.72 4.38 -3.61
C GLN A 95 1.52 4.76 -2.38
N ILE A 96 2.79 4.34 -2.37
CA ILE A 96 3.77 4.78 -1.37
C ILE A 96 4.64 5.83 -2.04
N ASN A 97 4.66 7.03 -1.50
CA ASN A 97 5.48 8.12 -2.00
C ASN A 97 6.58 8.46 -1.00
N VAL A 98 7.82 8.43 -1.47
CA VAL A 98 9.01 8.80 -0.70
C VAL A 98 9.67 9.96 -1.43
N PRO A 99 9.35 11.21 -1.07
CA PRO A 99 9.83 12.38 -1.84
C PRO A 99 11.35 12.50 -1.94
N ALA A 100 12.07 12.01 -0.93
CA ALA A 100 13.53 12.09 -0.94
C ALA A 100 14.17 11.03 -1.84
N ALA A 101 13.42 10.03 -2.31
CA ALA A 101 13.96 8.96 -3.14
C ALA A 101 13.93 9.34 -4.61
N SER A 102 14.95 8.87 -5.32
CA SER A 102 15.04 8.99 -6.77
C SER A 102 14.56 7.72 -7.44
N ASN A 103 14.30 7.82 -8.74
CA ASN A 103 13.91 6.67 -9.53
C ASN A 103 14.97 5.57 -9.44
N THR A 104 14.53 4.34 -9.27
CA THR A 104 15.34 3.14 -9.09
C THR A 104 16.06 2.99 -7.75
N ASP A 105 15.86 3.90 -6.79
CA ASP A 105 16.44 3.74 -5.46
C ASP A 105 15.86 2.50 -4.75
N ASN A 106 16.69 1.87 -3.96
CA ASN A 106 16.25 0.78 -3.09
C ASN A 106 15.70 1.39 -1.80
N ILE A 107 14.38 1.34 -1.65
CA ILE A 107 13.70 1.87 -0.46
C ILE A 107 13.80 0.91 0.72
N GLY A 108 13.85 -0.40 0.43
CA GLY A 108 13.86 -1.42 1.47
C GLY A 108 12.45 -1.89 1.82
N GLU A 109 12.28 -2.36 3.04
CA GLU A 109 11.06 -3.02 3.45
C GLU A 109 10.16 -2.09 4.25
N ILE A 110 8.86 -2.16 3.94
CA ILE A 110 7.80 -1.40 4.62
C ILE A 110 6.72 -2.39 5.01
N ARG A 111 6.39 -2.43 6.29
CA ARG A 111 5.28 -3.24 6.76
C ARG A 111 4.01 -2.41 6.76
N VAL A 112 2.95 -2.95 6.16
CA VAL A 112 1.67 -2.27 6.03
C VAL A 112 0.53 -3.15 6.52
N ARG A 113 -0.51 -2.49 7.00
CA ARG A 113 -1.82 -3.11 7.23
C ARG A 113 -2.80 -2.43 6.30
N VAL A 114 -3.54 -3.24 5.54
CA VAL A 114 -4.40 -2.77 4.47
C VAL A 114 -5.81 -3.27 4.70
N TRP A 115 -6.78 -2.36 4.62
CA TRP A 115 -8.20 -2.67 4.67
C TRP A 115 -8.80 -2.54 3.29
N GLY A 116 -9.74 -3.43 2.98
CA GLY A 116 -10.43 -3.39 1.70
C GLY A 116 -11.45 -4.51 1.58
N LEU A 117 -11.87 -4.75 0.35
CA LEU A 117 -12.88 -5.77 0.02
C LEU A 117 -12.25 -6.88 -0.82
N ILE A 118 -12.85 -8.04 -0.74
CA ILE A 118 -12.45 -9.19 -1.56
C ILE A 118 -13.19 -9.17 -2.90
#